data_c7019d02b91c169c01f525eb3f51f7e2
#
_entry.id   c7019d02b91c169c01f525eb3f51f7e2
#
_cell.length_a   1.000
_cell.length_b   1.000
_cell.length_c   1.000
_cell.angle_alpha   90.00
_cell.angle_beta   90.00
_cell.angle_gamma   90.00
#
_symmetry.space_group_name_H-M   'P 1'
#
loop_
_entity.id
_entity.type
_entity.pdbx_description
1 polymer ?
#
loop_
_entity_poly.entity_id
_entity_poly.type
_entity_poly.pdbx_seq_one_letter_code
_entity_poly.pdbx_strand_id
1 'polypeptide(L)'
;GVVTTGTLNVGTAATIGIVSFSSAGIVTATSGIVTYYGDTSKAADGRWNVTASGTSHFVFAGIGITADLVNDPTLYLARGRVYEFVMQQGGTHPFRIQSTSGTGGTPYPHGVSPDNSSGATSGVLRFEVPMNAPNTLFYQCTSHGNMVGILSVYPAI
;
A
#
# COMPACT_ATOMS: atom_id res chain seq x y z
N GLY A 1 16.53 -22.92 -24.12
CA GLY A 1 15.69 -24.11 -24.28
C GLY A 1 14.41 -24.00 -23.47
N VAL A 2 13.28 -24.34 -24.06
CA VAL A 2 11.98 -24.38 -23.39
C VAL A 2 11.85 -25.76 -22.75
N VAL A 3 11.76 -25.84 -21.43
CA VAL A 3 11.41 -27.08 -20.73
C VAL A 3 9.89 -27.10 -20.62
N THR A 4 9.24 -27.95 -21.39
CA THR A 4 7.78 -28.03 -21.46
C THR A 4 7.18 -29.05 -20.48
N THR A 5 7.95 -29.95 -19.94
CA THR A 5 7.55 -30.89 -18.89
C THR A 5 8.81 -31.36 -18.15
N GLY A 6 8.82 -31.25 -16.85
CA GLY A 6 9.90 -31.76 -16.03
C GLY A 6 10.22 -30.88 -14.83
N THR A 7 10.84 -31.50 -13.85
CA THR A 7 11.35 -30.82 -12.66
C THR A 7 12.69 -30.17 -13.03
N LEU A 8 12.78 -28.84 -12.91
CA LEU A 8 14.07 -28.15 -12.95
C LEU A 8 14.75 -28.39 -11.59
N ASN A 9 15.74 -29.28 -11.58
CA ASN A 9 16.54 -29.50 -10.41
C ASN A 9 17.82 -28.65 -10.53
N VAL A 10 17.92 -27.61 -9.73
CA VAL A 10 19.09 -26.74 -9.69
C VAL A 10 19.90 -27.08 -8.47
N GLY A 11 21.10 -27.62 -8.68
CA GLY A 11 22.05 -27.88 -7.59
C GLY A 11 22.46 -26.60 -6.85
N THR A 12 23.37 -26.70 -5.97
CA THR A 12 23.70 -25.85 -4.81
C THR A 12 23.79 -24.32 -4.96
N ALA A 13 23.70 -23.73 -6.11
CA ALA A 13 23.49 -22.28 -6.28
C ALA A 13 23.06 -21.99 -7.73
N ALA A 14 21.88 -21.46 -7.93
CA ALA A 14 21.51 -20.87 -9.21
C ALA A 14 20.89 -19.50 -8.99
N THR A 15 21.44 -18.51 -9.65
CA THR A 15 20.75 -17.25 -9.89
C THR A 15 19.86 -17.49 -11.10
N ILE A 16 18.57 -17.72 -10.88
CA ILE A 16 17.60 -17.79 -11.93
C ILE A 16 17.20 -16.33 -12.21
N GLY A 17 17.43 -15.87 -13.45
CA GLY A 17 16.88 -14.61 -13.91
C GLY A 17 15.34 -14.63 -13.80
N ILE A 18 14.67 -13.63 -14.31
CA ILE A 18 13.22 -13.47 -14.19
C ILE A 18 12.49 -14.77 -14.50
N VAL A 19 11.86 -15.38 -13.47
CA VAL A 19 10.95 -16.51 -13.66
C VAL A 19 9.55 -15.94 -13.74
N SER A 20 8.95 -15.95 -14.92
CA SER A 20 7.56 -15.55 -15.12
C SER A 20 6.66 -16.75 -14.97
N PHE A 21 5.76 -16.75 -14.03
CA PHE A 21 4.68 -17.72 -13.89
C PHE A 21 3.42 -17.15 -14.53
N SER A 22 2.91 -17.78 -15.58
CA SER A 22 1.57 -17.49 -16.08
C SER A 22 0.50 -17.99 -15.09
N SER A 23 -0.64 -17.40 -15.09
CA SER A 23 -1.76 -17.37 -14.15
C SER A 23 -2.19 -18.65 -13.38
N ALA A 24 -1.47 -19.75 -13.46
CA ALA A 24 -1.81 -21.02 -12.80
C ALA A 24 -0.62 -21.69 -12.07
N GLY A 25 0.49 -20.98 -11.90
CA GLY A 25 1.68 -21.56 -11.27
C GLY A 25 1.61 -21.56 -9.75
N ILE A 26 1.71 -22.73 -9.12
CA ILE A 26 1.90 -22.85 -7.67
C ILE A 26 3.40 -22.96 -7.40
N VAL A 27 3.95 -22.02 -6.62
CA VAL A 27 5.31 -22.14 -6.10
C VAL A 27 5.26 -22.76 -4.71
N THR A 28 5.70 -23.99 -4.59
CA THR A 28 5.83 -24.66 -3.29
C THR A 28 7.30 -24.68 -2.90
N ALA A 29 7.66 -23.95 -1.85
CA ALA A 29 8.97 -24.04 -1.21
C ALA A 29 8.85 -24.92 0.03
N THR A 30 9.54 -26.07 0.04
CA THR A 30 9.60 -27.01 1.18
C THR A 30 10.62 -26.60 2.22
N SER A 31 11.61 -25.79 1.85
CA SER A 31 12.54 -25.09 2.73
C SER A 31 13.16 -23.92 1.97
N GLY A 32 13.18 -22.76 2.57
CA GLY A 32 13.76 -21.56 1.99
C GLY A 32 12.86 -20.35 2.12
N ILE A 33 13.44 -19.17 1.97
CA ILE A 33 12.69 -17.91 1.99
C ILE A 33 12.22 -17.63 0.56
N VAL A 34 10.91 -17.69 0.33
CA VAL A 34 10.32 -17.09 -0.86
C VAL A 34 10.08 -15.63 -0.51
N THR A 35 10.98 -14.76 -0.93
CA THR A 35 10.75 -13.32 -0.81
C THR A 35 9.85 -12.89 -1.96
N TYR A 36 8.57 -12.76 -1.69
CA TYR A 36 7.69 -12.00 -2.56
C TYR A 36 8.04 -10.51 -2.41
N TYR A 37 8.81 -10.00 -3.34
CA TYR A 37 8.72 -8.56 -3.59
C TYR A 37 7.31 -8.34 -4.11
N GLY A 38 6.50 -7.63 -3.32
CA GLY A 38 5.09 -7.43 -3.64
C GLY A 38 4.92 -7.15 -5.13
N ASP A 39 3.99 -7.85 -5.74
CA ASP A 39 3.75 -7.77 -7.18
C ASP A 39 3.43 -6.32 -7.57
N THR A 40 4.47 -5.59 -7.96
CA THR A 40 4.33 -4.21 -8.45
C THR A 40 3.59 -4.17 -9.79
N SER A 41 3.35 -5.34 -10.42
CA SER A 41 2.58 -5.46 -11.65
C SER A 41 1.07 -5.49 -11.39
N LYS A 42 0.63 -5.77 -10.15
CA LYS A 42 -0.78 -5.73 -9.81
C LYS A 42 -1.28 -4.29 -9.89
N ALA A 43 -2.19 -4.03 -10.82
CA ALA A 43 -2.80 -2.73 -10.95
C ALA A 43 -3.47 -2.30 -9.65
N ALA A 44 -3.40 -1.02 -9.32
CA ALA A 44 -4.11 -0.51 -8.17
C ALA A 44 -5.62 -0.54 -8.41
N ASP A 45 -6.37 -1.03 -7.43
CA ASP A 45 -7.83 -1.01 -7.44
C ASP A 45 -8.38 0.40 -7.19
N GLY A 46 -7.57 1.26 -6.58
CA GLY A 46 -7.88 2.66 -6.36
C GLY A 46 -6.62 3.52 -6.26
N ARG A 47 -6.74 4.77 -6.72
CA ARG A 47 -5.64 5.73 -6.70
C ARG A 47 -6.15 7.12 -6.35
N TRP A 48 -5.43 7.79 -5.47
CA TRP A 48 -5.70 9.17 -5.07
C TRP A 48 -4.45 10.03 -5.16
N ASN A 49 -4.64 11.25 -5.66
CA ASN A 49 -3.67 12.31 -5.47
C ASN A 49 -3.92 12.95 -4.10
N VAL A 50 -2.86 13.11 -3.32
CA VAL A 50 -2.90 13.68 -1.97
C VAL A 50 -2.13 14.99 -1.98
N THR A 51 -2.85 16.08 -1.75
CA THR A 51 -2.29 17.43 -1.56
C THR A 51 -2.57 17.91 -0.13
N ALA A 52 -2.26 19.14 0.19
CA ALA A 52 -2.54 19.74 1.49
C ALA A 52 -3.23 21.10 1.35
N SER A 53 -4.11 21.40 2.29
CA SER A 53 -4.69 22.74 2.48
C SER A 53 -4.20 23.31 3.81
N GLY A 54 -3.18 24.14 3.71
CA GLY A 54 -2.49 24.66 4.88
C GLY A 54 -1.94 23.56 5.77
N THR A 55 -2.06 23.72 7.07
CA THR A 55 -1.66 22.75 8.10
C THR A 55 -2.86 22.00 8.70
N SER A 56 -4.04 22.12 8.07
CA SER A 56 -5.29 21.64 8.63
C SER A 56 -5.83 20.38 7.97
N HIS A 57 -5.58 20.21 6.66
CA HIS A 57 -6.21 19.12 5.91
C HIS A 57 -5.27 18.48 4.89
N PHE A 58 -5.37 17.17 4.75
CA PHE A 58 -5.05 16.50 3.49
C PHE A 58 -6.23 16.65 2.53
N VAL A 59 -5.92 16.88 1.27
CA VAL A 59 -6.92 17.08 0.22
C VAL A 59 -6.77 15.97 -0.80
N PHE A 60 -7.87 15.32 -1.13
CA PHE A 60 -7.88 14.16 -2.00
C PHE A 60 -8.60 14.43 -3.31
N ALA A 61 -8.06 13.86 -4.38
CA ALA A 61 -8.71 13.75 -5.67
C ALA A 61 -8.46 12.35 -6.24
N GLY A 62 -9.47 11.70 -6.78
CA GLY A 62 -9.34 10.37 -7.36
C GLY A 62 -10.60 9.53 -7.23
N ILE A 63 -10.43 8.21 -7.23
CA ILE A 63 -11.54 7.27 -7.27
C ILE A 63 -12.50 7.45 -6.09
N GLY A 64 -13.80 7.50 -6.39
CA GLY A 64 -14.84 7.65 -5.37
C GLY A 64 -14.93 9.05 -4.75
N ILE A 65 -14.08 9.98 -5.14
CA ILE A 65 -14.16 11.40 -4.75
C ILE A 65 -14.92 12.13 -5.86
N THR A 66 -16.17 12.49 -5.58
CA THR A 66 -17.07 13.09 -6.57
C THR A 66 -16.99 14.60 -6.68
N ALA A 67 -16.44 15.26 -5.65
CA ALA A 67 -16.14 16.69 -5.67
C ALA A 67 -14.66 16.91 -5.98
N ASP A 68 -14.35 18.03 -6.61
CA ASP A 68 -12.96 18.45 -6.74
C ASP A 68 -12.43 18.80 -5.34
N LEU A 69 -11.37 18.11 -4.92
CA LEU A 69 -10.63 18.39 -3.70
C LEU A 69 -11.45 18.28 -2.40
N VAL A 70 -11.55 17.08 -1.85
CA VAL A 70 -12.23 16.82 -0.57
C VAL A 70 -11.20 16.79 0.58
N ASN A 71 -11.50 17.51 1.65
CA ASN A 71 -10.67 17.58 2.86
C ASN A 71 -10.89 16.34 3.74
N ASP A 72 -9.83 15.66 4.08
CA ASP A 72 -9.77 14.54 5.02
C ASP A 72 -10.91 13.51 4.87
N PRO A 73 -11.22 13.04 3.64
CA PRO A 73 -12.35 12.12 3.44
C PRO A 73 -12.13 10.78 4.14
N THR A 74 -13.20 10.13 4.54
CA THR A 74 -13.14 8.69 4.82
C THR A 74 -12.95 7.92 3.52
N LEU A 75 -11.89 7.13 3.43
CA LEU A 75 -11.63 6.26 2.30
C LEU A 75 -12.06 4.83 2.62
N TYR A 76 -12.71 4.19 1.67
CA TYR A 76 -13.26 2.85 1.83
C TYR A 76 -12.40 1.84 1.08
N LEU A 77 -11.78 0.92 1.82
CA LEU A 77 -10.81 -0.03 1.31
C LEU A 77 -11.30 -1.46 1.53
N ALA A 78 -11.11 -2.34 0.55
CA ALA A 78 -11.41 -3.76 0.70
C ALA A 78 -10.12 -4.56 0.96
N ARG A 79 -10.20 -5.57 1.84
CA ARG A 79 -9.09 -6.49 2.10
C ARG A 79 -8.69 -7.22 0.82
N GLY A 80 -7.40 -7.49 0.67
CA GLY A 80 -6.82 -8.14 -0.52
C GLY A 80 -6.71 -7.23 -1.75
N ARG A 81 -7.17 -5.97 -1.66
CA ARG A 81 -7.07 -4.98 -2.74
C ARG A 81 -5.88 -4.06 -2.54
N VAL A 82 -5.51 -3.39 -3.61
CA VAL A 82 -4.34 -2.51 -3.67
C VAL A 82 -4.78 -1.08 -3.93
N TYR A 83 -4.24 -0.18 -3.13
CA TYR A 83 -4.52 1.25 -3.25
C TYR A 83 -3.22 2.05 -3.31
N GLU A 84 -3.26 3.14 -4.06
CA GLU A 84 -2.11 4.04 -4.23
C GLU A 84 -2.46 5.46 -3.82
N PHE A 85 -1.56 6.04 -3.05
CA PHE A 85 -1.59 7.44 -2.65
C PHE A 85 -0.42 8.16 -3.30
N VAL A 86 -0.70 9.07 -4.22
CA VAL A 86 0.31 9.88 -4.91
C VAL A 86 0.55 11.14 -4.10
N MET A 87 1.73 11.22 -3.48
CA MET A 87 2.07 12.32 -2.59
C MET A 87 2.42 13.58 -3.37
N GLN A 88 1.64 14.62 -3.20
CA GLN A 88 1.82 15.94 -3.81
C GLN A 88 1.73 17.08 -2.78
N GLN A 89 1.66 16.74 -1.49
CA GLN A 89 1.47 17.69 -0.38
C GLN A 89 2.75 18.44 0.04
N GLY A 90 3.92 17.99 -0.45
CA GLY A 90 5.20 18.57 -0.08
C GLY A 90 5.78 18.05 1.26
N GLY A 91 7.05 18.40 1.51
CA GLY A 91 7.86 17.81 2.59
C GLY A 91 7.44 18.13 4.02
N THR A 92 6.59 19.13 4.24
CA THR A 92 6.15 19.54 5.58
C THR A 92 4.95 18.75 6.12
N HIS A 93 4.35 17.89 5.29
CA HIS A 93 3.16 17.11 5.64
C HIS A 93 3.38 15.62 5.44
N PRO A 94 4.20 14.94 6.26
CA PRO A 94 4.45 13.52 6.09
C PRO A 94 3.17 12.71 6.32
N PHE A 95 2.73 11.99 5.30
CA PHE A 95 1.52 11.16 5.30
C PHE A 95 1.85 9.75 5.80
N ARG A 96 1.19 9.29 6.84
CA ARG A 96 1.41 7.98 7.45
C ARG A 96 0.11 7.22 7.63
N ILE A 97 0.12 5.92 7.28
CA ILE A 97 -0.95 4.99 7.66
C ILE A 97 -0.63 4.45 9.06
N GLN A 98 -1.62 4.50 9.95
CA GLN A 98 -1.45 4.13 11.36
C GLN A 98 -2.70 3.48 11.95
N SER A 99 -2.49 2.74 13.04
CA SER A 99 -3.57 2.03 13.74
C SER A 99 -4.27 2.87 14.81
N THR A 100 -3.64 3.96 15.25
CA THR A 100 -4.21 4.91 16.22
C THR A 100 -4.08 6.33 15.68
N SER A 101 -5.04 7.20 15.91
CA SER A 101 -5.01 8.60 15.46
C SER A 101 -3.99 9.44 16.25
N GLY A 102 -3.69 10.65 15.72
CA GLY A 102 -2.77 11.60 16.32
C GLY A 102 -1.35 11.53 15.75
N THR A 103 -0.59 12.62 15.88
CA THR A 103 0.77 12.75 15.32
C THR A 103 1.74 11.70 15.85
N GLY A 104 1.56 11.27 17.11
CA GLY A 104 2.31 10.18 17.75
C GLY A 104 1.67 8.80 17.61
N GLY A 105 0.66 8.64 16.74
CA GLY A 105 -0.04 7.37 16.56
C GLY A 105 0.88 6.24 16.09
N THR A 106 0.46 5.01 16.32
CA THR A 106 1.25 3.81 15.99
C THR A 106 1.24 3.55 14.49
N PRO A 107 2.40 3.56 13.81
CA PRO A 107 2.48 3.21 12.39
C PRO A 107 1.90 1.83 12.10
N TYR A 108 1.25 1.68 10.97
CA TYR A 108 0.76 0.40 10.47
C TYR A 108 1.62 -0.04 9.26
N PRO A 109 2.59 -0.96 9.47
CA PRO A 109 3.56 -1.28 8.43
C PRO A 109 3.09 -2.37 7.45
N HIS A 110 2.06 -3.14 7.82
CA HIS A 110 1.67 -4.32 7.06
C HIS A 110 1.00 -3.94 5.73
N GLY A 111 1.58 -4.44 4.64
CA GLY A 111 1.08 -4.18 3.28
C GLY A 111 1.38 -2.78 2.74
N VAL A 112 2.11 -1.95 3.47
CA VAL A 112 2.49 -0.59 3.05
C VAL A 112 3.88 -0.60 2.42
N SER A 113 4.03 0.01 1.25
CA SER A 113 5.30 0.08 0.50
C SER A 113 5.39 1.42 -0.27
N PRO A 114 6.54 2.12 -0.24
CA PRO A 114 7.68 1.88 0.65
C PRO A 114 7.31 2.00 2.13
N ASP A 115 8.23 1.66 3.04
CA ASP A 115 8.03 1.89 4.47
C ASP A 115 7.65 3.36 4.74
N ASN A 116 6.57 3.56 5.50
CA ASN A 116 6.05 4.88 5.82
C ASN A 116 6.04 5.18 7.32
N SER A 117 6.86 4.50 8.11
CA SER A 117 6.95 4.69 9.56
C SER A 117 7.24 6.15 9.95
N SER A 118 8.01 6.86 9.12
CA SER A 118 8.30 8.29 9.26
C SER A 118 7.30 9.20 8.53
N GLY A 119 6.41 8.63 7.73
CA GLY A 119 5.49 9.35 6.85
C GLY A 119 6.07 9.64 5.46
N ALA A 120 5.25 9.47 4.41
CA ALA A 120 5.63 9.73 3.03
C ALA A 120 5.40 11.20 2.68
N THR A 121 6.38 11.84 2.02
CA THR A 121 6.30 13.25 1.59
C THR A 121 6.33 13.42 0.08
N SER A 122 6.66 12.37 -0.65
CA SER A 122 6.75 12.37 -2.12
C SER A 122 6.57 10.95 -2.66
N GLY A 123 6.41 10.84 -3.98
CA GLY A 123 6.27 9.56 -4.65
C GLY A 123 4.90 8.93 -4.50
N VAL A 124 4.86 7.61 -4.59
CA VAL A 124 3.63 6.82 -4.48
C VAL A 124 3.76 5.89 -3.28
N LEU A 125 2.84 6.03 -2.33
CA LEU A 125 2.64 5.07 -1.26
C LEU A 125 1.61 4.04 -1.71
N ARG A 126 1.99 2.79 -1.72
CA ARG A 126 1.15 1.65 -2.09
C ARG A 126 0.71 0.92 -0.83
N PHE A 127 -0.57 0.62 -0.73
CA PHE A 127 -1.14 -0.14 0.37
C PHE A 127 -1.90 -1.35 -0.17
N GLU A 128 -1.33 -2.53 -0.03
CA GLU A 128 -2.01 -3.79 -0.23
C GLU A 128 -2.67 -4.19 1.09
N VAL A 129 -3.99 -4.05 1.15
CA VAL A 129 -4.74 -4.22 2.41
C VAL A 129 -4.71 -5.68 2.86
N PRO A 130 -4.05 -6.01 3.99
CA PRO A 130 -3.99 -7.39 4.46
C PRO A 130 -5.36 -7.98 4.78
N MET A 131 -5.51 -9.30 4.64
CA MET A 131 -6.77 -9.99 4.97
C MET A 131 -7.14 -9.87 6.45
N ASN A 132 -6.14 -9.68 7.32
CA ASN A 132 -6.29 -9.49 8.76
C ASN A 132 -6.18 -8.03 9.20
N ALA A 133 -6.23 -7.07 8.27
CA ALA A 133 -6.18 -5.65 8.62
C ALA A 133 -7.33 -5.29 9.60
N PRO A 134 -7.14 -4.36 10.54
CA PRO A 134 -8.24 -3.82 11.35
C PRO A 134 -9.33 -3.21 10.48
N ASN A 135 -10.57 -3.16 10.98
CA ASN A 135 -11.68 -2.51 10.26
C ASN A 135 -11.49 -0.99 10.13
N THR A 136 -10.68 -0.41 11.01
CA THR A 136 -10.38 1.02 11.01
C THR A 136 -8.89 1.23 11.12
N LEU A 137 -8.36 1.97 10.17
CA LEU A 137 -7.02 2.55 10.19
C LEU A 137 -7.16 4.05 9.96
N PHE A 138 -6.08 4.77 10.11
CA PHE A 138 -6.05 6.22 9.92
C PHE A 138 -4.93 6.57 8.93
N TYR A 139 -5.17 7.58 8.11
CA TYR A 139 -4.07 8.33 7.54
C TYR A 139 -3.89 9.61 8.36
N GLN A 140 -2.65 10.00 8.59
CA GLN A 140 -2.32 11.09 9.50
C GLN A 140 -1.06 11.80 9.06
N CYS A 141 -1.05 13.12 9.13
CA CYS A 141 0.18 13.89 9.09
C CYS A 141 0.94 13.73 10.42
N THR A 142 2.22 13.35 10.34
CA THR A 142 3.02 13.20 11.56
C THR A 142 3.39 14.53 12.22
N SER A 143 3.23 15.65 11.51
CA SER A 143 3.55 17.01 11.99
C SER A 143 2.34 17.81 12.46
N HIS A 144 1.13 17.50 11.93
CA HIS A 144 -0.07 18.33 12.16
C HIS A 144 -1.26 17.46 12.58
N GLY A 145 -1.73 17.66 13.81
CA GLY A 145 -2.75 16.81 14.43
C GLY A 145 -4.12 16.82 13.74
N ASN A 146 -4.49 17.95 13.11
CA ASN A 146 -5.78 18.08 12.44
C ASN A 146 -5.83 17.43 11.04
N MET A 147 -4.68 17.15 10.44
CA MET A 147 -4.60 16.49 9.14
C MET A 147 -4.72 14.97 9.32
N VAL A 148 -5.94 14.51 9.52
CA VAL A 148 -6.24 13.09 9.81
C VAL A 148 -7.56 12.67 9.19
N GLY A 149 -7.62 11.46 8.66
CA GLY A 149 -8.87 10.85 8.22
C GLY A 149 -8.87 9.34 8.41
N ILE A 150 -9.99 8.73 8.07
CA ILE A 150 -10.27 7.32 8.32
C ILE A 150 -10.04 6.51 7.05
N LEU A 151 -9.37 5.37 7.19
CA LEU A 151 -9.38 4.26 6.25
C LEU A 151 -10.35 3.21 6.79
N SER A 152 -11.55 3.15 6.24
CA SER A 152 -12.57 2.17 6.61
C SER A 152 -12.36 0.89 5.80
N VAL A 153 -11.99 -0.20 6.48
CA VAL A 153 -11.58 -1.45 5.84
C VAL A 153 -12.71 -2.47 5.90
N TYR A 154 -13.14 -2.93 4.74
CA TYR A 154 -14.21 -3.90 4.56
C TYR A 154 -13.68 -5.31 4.25
N PRO A 155 -14.49 -6.36 4.42
CA PRO A 155 -14.16 -7.71 3.94
C PRO A 155 -13.78 -7.72 2.46
N ALA A 156 -13.00 -8.72 2.05
CA ALA A 156 -12.74 -8.96 0.64
C ALA A 156 -14.08 -9.20 -0.11
N ILE A 157 -14.17 -8.61 -1.28
CA ILE A 157 -15.34 -8.72 -2.16
C ILE A 157 -15.06 -9.80 -3.21
#